data_01fad343c7ec0d0b118e8cea812876fb
#
_entry.id   01fad343c7ec0d0b118e8cea812876fb
#
_cell.length_a   1.000
_cell.length_b   1.000
_cell.length_c   1.000
_cell.angle_alpha   90.00
_cell.angle_beta   90.00
_cell.angle_gamma   90.00
#
_symmetry.space_group_name_H-M   'P 1'
#
loop_
_entity.id
_entity.type
_entity.pdbx_description
1 polymer ?
#
loop_
_entity_poly.entity_id
_entity_poly.type
_entity_poly.pdbx_seq_one_letter_code
_entity_poly.pdbx_strand_id
1 'polypeptide(L)' 'MRLDKFLKVSRLIKRRTVANEACDAGRVLVNDKPAKASVKVKPGDIIEIQFGIRTVKV' A
#
# COMPACT_ATOMS: atom_id res chain seq x y z
N MET A 1 6.36 7.58 -7.74
CA MET A 1 4.91 7.28 -7.76
C MET A 1 4.39 7.24 -6.33
N ARG A 2 3.21 7.79 -6.08
CA ARG A 2 2.60 7.74 -4.76
C ARG A 2 2.13 6.33 -4.43
N LEU A 3 2.14 5.99 -3.16
CA LEU A 3 1.77 4.66 -2.71
C LEU A 3 0.32 4.29 -3.09
N ASP A 4 -0.62 5.22 -2.91
CA ASP A 4 -2.02 4.97 -3.28
C ASP A 4 -2.18 4.69 -4.77
N LYS A 5 -1.46 5.42 -5.62
CA LYS A 5 -1.48 5.19 -7.06
C LYS A 5 -0.84 3.85 -7.41
N PHE A 6 0.25 3.50 -6.75
CA PHE A 6 0.92 2.21 -6.96
C PHE A 6 -0.02 1.05 -6.66
N LEU A 7 -0.74 1.12 -5.54
CA LEU A 7 -1.67 0.08 -5.15
C LEU A 7 -2.79 -0.12 -6.18
N LYS A 8 -3.28 0.98 -6.76
CA LYS A 8 -4.30 0.91 -7.80
C LYS A 8 -3.73 0.36 -9.10
N VAL A 9 -2.58 0.85 -9.53
CA VAL A 9 -1.95 0.45 -10.81
C VAL A 9 -1.55 -1.02 -10.78
N SER A 10 -1.06 -1.51 -9.65
CA SER A 10 -0.67 -2.91 -9.50
C SER A 10 -1.86 -3.85 -9.31
N ARG A 11 -3.08 -3.29 -9.23
CA ARG A 11 -4.33 -4.02 -9.02
C ARG A 11 -4.40 -4.77 -7.68
N LEU A 12 -3.56 -4.40 -6.74
CA LEU A 12 -3.64 -4.94 -5.39
C LEU A 12 -4.90 -4.46 -4.68
N ILE A 13 -5.28 -3.20 -4.93
CA ILE A 13 -6.53 -2.62 -4.43
C ILE A 13 -7.24 -1.96 -5.61
N LYS A 14 -8.47 -2.38 -5.87
CA LYS A 14 -9.22 -1.91 -7.04
C LYS A 14 -9.68 -0.47 -6.92
N ARG A 15 -9.94 0.01 -5.70
CA ARG A 15 -10.46 1.34 -5.45
C ARG A 15 -9.42 2.20 -4.74
N ARG A 16 -9.18 3.39 -5.26
CA ARG A 16 -8.23 4.32 -4.68
C ARG A 16 -8.63 4.76 -3.27
N THR A 17 -9.94 4.92 -3.01
CA THR A 17 -10.45 5.24 -1.68
C THR A 17 -10.07 4.18 -0.66
N VAL A 18 -10.24 2.91 -1.03
CA VAL A 18 -9.86 1.79 -0.16
C VAL A 18 -8.36 1.79 0.09
N ALA A 19 -7.56 2.07 -0.93
CA ALA A 19 -6.11 2.16 -0.78
C ALA A 19 -5.73 3.28 0.19
N ASN A 20 -6.37 4.44 0.07
CA ASN A 20 -6.14 5.56 0.97
C ASN A 20 -6.48 5.19 2.42
N GLU A 21 -7.63 4.58 2.63
CA GLU A 21 -8.06 4.16 3.96
C GLU A 21 -7.11 3.14 4.57
N ALA A 22 -6.66 2.18 3.79
CA ALA A 22 -5.71 1.18 4.26
C ALA A 22 -4.38 1.82 4.66
N CYS A 23 -3.89 2.77 3.87
CA CYS A 23 -2.66 3.49 4.19
C CYS A 23 -2.82 4.32 5.46
N ASP A 24 -3.94 5.04 5.59
CA ASP A 24 -4.21 5.88 6.76
C ASP A 24 -4.38 5.05 8.03
N ALA A 25 -4.88 3.83 7.89
CA ALA A 25 -5.02 2.91 9.02
C ALA A 25 -3.71 2.23 9.41
N GLY A 26 -2.62 2.50 8.68
CA GLY A 26 -1.34 1.88 8.93
C GLY A 26 -1.24 0.42 8.51
N ARG A 27 -2.13 0.00 7.61
CA ARG A 27 -2.17 -1.39 7.14
C ARG A 27 -1.25 -1.67 5.97
N VAL A 28 -0.68 -0.61 5.38
CA VAL A 28 0.24 -0.75 4.26
C VAL A 28 1.63 -0.41 4.74
N LEU A 29 2.56 -1.33 4.50
CA LEU A 29 3.95 -1.20 4.90
C LEU A 29 4.82 -1.10 3.65
N VAL A 30 5.80 -0.21 3.70
CA VAL A 30 6.84 -0.11 2.67
C VAL A 30 8.17 -0.38 3.36
N ASN A 31 8.86 -1.43 2.92
CA ASN A 31 10.12 -1.87 3.51
C ASN A 31 9.98 -2.10 5.04
N ASP A 32 8.88 -2.78 5.44
CA ASP A 32 8.55 -3.11 6.82
C ASP A 32 8.23 -1.90 7.71
N LYS A 33 7.95 -0.74 7.10
CA LYS A 33 7.58 0.47 7.84
C LYS A 33 6.19 0.95 7.42
N PRO A 34 5.34 1.35 8.38
CA PRO A 34 4.04 1.93 8.02
C PRO A 34 4.21 3.13 7.10
N ALA A 35 3.41 3.18 6.05
CA ALA A 35 3.47 4.24 5.07
C ALA A 35 2.08 4.80 4.79
N LYS A 36 2.00 6.11 4.59
CA LYS A 36 0.76 6.78 4.23
C LYS A 36 0.57 6.78 2.71
N ALA A 37 -0.65 7.09 2.27
CA ALA A 37 -0.99 7.11 0.85
C ALA A 37 -0.11 8.08 0.05
N SER A 38 0.35 9.16 0.66
CA SER A 38 1.18 10.16 0.00
C SER A 38 2.65 9.78 -0.10
N VAL A 39 3.06 8.71 0.54
CA VAL A 39 4.46 8.25 0.49
C VAL A 39 4.83 7.87 -0.93
N LYS A 40 5.99 8.31 -1.38
CA LYS A 40 6.50 7.95 -2.70
C LYS A 40 7.16 6.58 -2.65
N VAL A 41 6.83 5.75 -3.63
CA VAL A 41 7.45 4.43 -3.80
C VAL A 41 8.25 4.39 -5.09
N LYS A 42 9.24 3.53 -5.13
CA LYS A 42 10.11 3.38 -6.30
C LYS A 42 10.36 1.90 -6.58
N PRO A 43 10.87 1.56 -7.76
CA PRO A 43 11.23 0.17 -8.08
C PRO A 43 12.18 -0.40 -7.03
N GLY A 44 11.91 -1.63 -6.61
CA GLY A 44 12.70 -2.28 -5.57
C GLY A 44 12.12 -2.20 -4.17
N ASP A 45 11.17 -1.30 -3.94
CA ASP A 45 10.50 -1.21 -2.64
C ASP A 45 9.58 -2.41 -2.41
N ILE A 46 9.62 -2.95 -1.21
CA ILE A 46 8.76 -4.06 -0.82
C ILE A 46 7.51 -3.50 -0.16
N ILE A 47 6.36 -3.78 -0.76
CA ILE A 47 5.08 -3.29 -0.28
C ILE A 47 4.31 -4.45 0.35
N GLU A 48 3.86 -4.27 1.59
CA GLU A 48 3.01 -5.23 2.28
C GLU A 48 1.66 -4.59 2.57
N ILE A 49 0.59 -5.35 2.33
CA ILE A 49 -0.77 -4.90 2.63
C ILE A 49 -1.40 -5.91 3.57
N GLN A 50 -1.88 -5.44 4.71
CA GLN A 50 -2.55 -6.28 5.69
C GLN A 50 -4.06 -6.24 5.49
N PHE A 51 -4.65 -7.38 5.15
CA PHE A 51 -6.10 -7.53 4.98
C PHE A 51 -6.63 -8.39 6.13
N GLY A 52 -7.04 -7.79 7.23
CA GLY A 52 -7.51 -8.53 8.37
C GLY A 52 -6.46 -9.54 8.85
N ILE A 53 -6.73 -10.83 8.64
CA ILE A 53 -5.80 -11.91 9.01
C ILE A 53 -4.81 -12.25 7.89
N ARG A 54 -4.93 -11.60 6.72
CA ARG A 54 -4.07 -11.87 5.58
C ARG A 54 -3.06 -10.75 5.39
N THR A 55 -1.86 -11.11 4.98
CA THR A 55 -0.83 -10.16 4.57
C THR A 55 -0.44 -10.47 3.13
N VAL A 56 -0.51 -9.46 2.26
CA VAL A 56 -0.10 -9.58 0.87
C VAL A 56 1.21 -8.82 0.70
N LYS A 57 2.24 -9.55 0.26
CA LYS A 57 3.55 -8.98 0.04
C LYS A 57 3.86 -8.95 -1.45
N VAL A 58 4.37 -7.83 -1.90
CA VAL A 58 4.71 -7.63 -3.32
C VAL A 58 6.16 -7.26 -3.46
#